data_c361654589935d147f8a7c4676d74137
#
_entry.id   c361654589935d147f8a7c4676d74137
#
_cell.length_a   1.000
_cell.length_b   1.000
_cell.length_c   1.000
_cell.angle_alpha   90.00
_cell.angle_beta   90.00
_cell.angle_gamma   90.00
#
_symmetry.space_group_name_H-M   'P 1'
#
loop_
_entity.id
_entity.type
_entity.pdbx_description
1 polymer ?
#
loop_
_entity_poly.entity_id
_entity_poly.type
_entity_poly.pdbx_seq_one_letter_code
_entity_poly.pdbx_strand_id
1 'polypeptide(L)'
;FFVNKLKTSADVAKVLTDIVTCDGRIPTGCPTSQILAFYAYMDMFVEIYNLAKLFGCNFTLYVDDMTFSSVEPFSPNNLKQGIDCILRKYGHRPKYSKVKYYGAKDFKIITGTVVTANNTLVVPNGLQKKIYDTFQDIKMFTCNEVVSSSEKTQKVSALKGRIQAARNIEEGKFSEI
;
A
#
# COMPACT_ATOMS: atom_id res chain seq x y z
N PHE A 1 5.43 15.65 -17.81
CA PHE A 1 4.21 15.98 -17.07
C PHE A 1 3.93 17.48 -17.10
N PHE A 2 4.80 18.35 -16.55
CA PHE A 2 4.55 19.79 -16.40
C PHE A 2 4.22 20.48 -17.74
N VAL A 3 4.99 20.24 -18.81
CA VAL A 3 4.71 20.82 -20.13
C VAL A 3 3.46 20.21 -20.74
N ASN A 4 3.36 18.87 -20.78
CA ASN A 4 2.34 18.20 -21.59
C ASN A 4 0.95 18.19 -20.92
N LYS A 5 0.89 18.04 -19.60
CA LYS A 5 -0.37 17.94 -18.82
C LYS A 5 -0.76 19.28 -18.20
N LEU A 6 0.17 19.98 -17.54
CA LEU A 6 -0.13 21.26 -16.88
C LEU A 6 0.04 22.47 -17.82
N LYS A 7 0.53 22.26 -19.05
CA LYS A 7 0.69 23.31 -20.05
C LYS A 7 1.58 24.49 -19.58
N THR A 8 2.55 24.21 -18.71
CA THR A 8 3.53 25.21 -18.28
C THR A 8 4.55 25.48 -19.38
N SER A 9 5.20 26.66 -19.35
CA SER A 9 6.34 26.94 -20.22
C SER A 9 7.53 26.01 -19.90
N ALA A 10 8.45 25.86 -20.84
CA ALA A 10 9.57 24.92 -20.69
C ALA A 10 10.53 25.29 -19.54
N ASP A 11 10.76 26.59 -19.32
CA ASP A 11 11.57 27.12 -18.23
C ASP A 11 10.94 26.86 -16.87
N VAL A 12 9.63 27.12 -16.70
CA VAL A 12 8.89 26.81 -15.47
C VAL A 12 8.88 25.30 -15.23
N ALA A 13 8.64 24.49 -16.27
CA ALA A 13 8.66 23.04 -16.15
C ALA A 13 10.02 22.50 -15.68
N LYS A 14 11.13 23.12 -16.15
CA LYS A 14 12.47 22.75 -15.70
C LYS A 14 12.65 23.03 -14.21
N VAL A 15 12.32 24.24 -13.75
CA VAL A 15 12.42 24.59 -12.33
C VAL A 15 11.57 23.66 -11.45
N LEU A 16 10.33 23.40 -11.85
CA LEU A 16 9.45 22.47 -11.12
C LEU A 16 10.03 21.05 -11.09
N THR A 17 10.63 20.59 -12.20
CA THR A 17 11.27 19.27 -12.25
C THR A 17 12.46 19.21 -11.29
N ASP A 18 13.31 20.23 -11.27
CA ASP A 18 14.48 20.29 -10.38
C ASP A 18 14.08 20.30 -8.90
N ILE A 19 12.96 20.96 -8.55
CA ILE A 19 12.45 20.98 -7.16
C ILE A 19 11.93 19.61 -6.71
N VAL A 20 11.31 18.84 -7.60
CA VAL A 20 10.62 17.59 -7.22
C VAL A 20 11.43 16.31 -7.52
N THR A 21 12.63 16.46 -8.10
CA THR A 21 13.52 15.33 -8.40
C THR A 21 14.85 15.45 -7.66
N CYS A 22 15.44 14.31 -7.38
CA CYS A 22 16.82 14.17 -6.89
C CYS A 22 17.53 13.18 -7.77
N ASP A 23 18.71 13.55 -8.30
CA ASP A 23 19.49 12.74 -9.24
C ASP A 23 18.67 12.25 -10.45
N GLY A 24 17.80 13.13 -11.00
CA GLY A 24 16.94 12.83 -12.14
C GLY A 24 15.79 11.84 -11.88
N ARG A 25 15.46 11.59 -10.61
CA ARG A 25 14.40 10.67 -10.19
C ARG A 25 13.50 11.31 -9.15
N ILE A 26 12.25 10.88 -9.12
CA ILE A 26 11.34 11.24 -8.01
C ILE A 26 11.81 10.48 -6.75
N PRO A 27 12.18 11.19 -5.66
CA PRO A 27 12.72 10.53 -4.47
C PRO A 27 11.65 9.76 -3.71
N THR A 28 12.02 8.63 -3.12
CA THR A 28 11.12 7.86 -2.27
C THR A 28 10.92 8.57 -0.92
N GLY A 29 9.68 8.60 -0.45
CA GLY A 29 9.35 9.17 0.88
C GLY A 29 9.05 10.67 0.90
N CYS A 30 9.16 11.39 -0.21
CA CYS A 30 8.70 12.77 -0.27
C CYS A 30 7.17 12.84 -0.39
N PRO A 31 6.52 13.80 0.28
CA PRO A 31 5.05 13.93 0.27
C PRO A 31 4.45 14.11 -1.13
N THR A 32 5.18 14.78 -2.03
CA THR A 32 4.74 15.07 -3.41
C THR A 32 4.94 13.89 -4.36
N SER A 33 5.82 12.95 -4.03
CA SER A 33 6.29 11.91 -4.97
C SER A 33 5.16 11.01 -5.45
N GLN A 34 4.28 10.58 -4.56
CA GLN A 34 3.16 9.69 -4.90
C GLN A 34 2.14 10.38 -5.82
N ILE A 35 1.81 11.64 -5.51
CA ILE A 35 0.86 12.44 -6.30
C ILE A 35 1.42 12.70 -7.70
N LEU A 36 2.68 13.09 -7.79
CA LEU A 36 3.35 13.34 -9.07
C LEU A 36 3.46 12.07 -9.92
N ALA A 37 3.83 10.93 -9.31
CA ALA A 37 3.88 9.66 -10.00
C ALA A 37 2.50 9.26 -10.54
N PHE A 38 1.45 9.40 -9.74
CA PHE A 38 0.08 9.13 -10.18
C PHE A 38 -0.31 9.98 -11.40
N TYR A 39 -0.12 11.30 -11.33
CA TYR A 39 -0.48 12.18 -12.45
C TYR A 39 0.41 12.00 -13.68
N ALA A 40 1.69 11.67 -13.50
CA ALA A 40 2.59 11.39 -14.61
C ALA A 40 2.13 10.15 -15.42
N TYR A 41 1.57 9.15 -14.74
CA TYR A 41 1.08 7.90 -15.31
C TYR A 41 -0.45 7.79 -15.35
N MET A 42 -1.16 8.91 -15.23
CA MET A 42 -2.62 8.92 -15.20
C MET A 42 -3.25 8.23 -16.42
N ASP A 43 -2.70 8.43 -17.63
CA ASP A 43 -3.21 7.79 -18.84
C ASP A 43 -3.12 6.26 -18.76
N MET A 44 -2.03 5.73 -18.18
CA MET A 44 -1.87 4.30 -17.91
C MET A 44 -2.94 3.78 -16.95
N PHE A 45 -3.19 4.50 -15.86
CA PHE A 45 -4.20 4.09 -14.89
C PHE A 45 -5.62 4.18 -15.45
N VAL A 46 -5.90 5.12 -16.35
CA VAL A 46 -7.18 5.20 -17.07
C VAL A 46 -7.35 4.00 -18.01
N GLU A 47 -6.31 3.59 -18.75
CA GLU A 47 -6.37 2.39 -19.59
C GLU A 47 -6.63 1.13 -18.73
N ILE A 48 -5.95 0.99 -17.58
CA ILE A 48 -6.16 -0.13 -16.64
C ILE A 48 -7.58 -0.11 -16.08
N TYR A 49 -8.10 1.05 -15.69
CA TYR A 49 -9.46 1.21 -15.19
C TYR A 49 -10.50 0.78 -16.24
N ASN A 50 -10.32 1.22 -17.50
CA ASN A 50 -11.23 0.84 -18.58
C ASN A 50 -11.17 -0.67 -18.85
N LEU A 51 -9.98 -1.26 -18.83
CA LEU A 51 -9.81 -2.71 -18.94
C LEU A 51 -10.52 -3.43 -17.79
N ALA A 52 -10.34 -2.99 -16.55
CA ALA A 52 -11.01 -3.59 -15.38
C ALA A 52 -12.54 -3.58 -15.55
N LYS A 53 -13.11 -2.47 -16.05
CA LYS A 53 -14.54 -2.38 -16.35
C LYS A 53 -15.02 -3.39 -17.37
N LEU A 54 -14.23 -3.67 -18.41
CA LEU A 54 -14.58 -4.69 -19.43
C LEU A 54 -14.68 -6.10 -18.81
N PHE A 55 -13.94 -6.35 -17.71
CA PHE A 55 -14.00 -7.59 -16.93
C PHE A 55 -15.04 -7.56 -15.79
N GLY A 56 -15.86 -6.51 -15.67
CA GLY A 56 -16.80 -6.34 -14.58
C GLY A 56 -16.14 -6.13 -13.22
N CYS A 57 -14.88 -5.68 -13.21
CA CYS A 57 -14.12 -5.46 -11.99
C CYS A 57 -14.09 -4.01 -11.56
N ASN A 58 -14.19 -3.77 -10.25
CA ASN A 58 -13.81 -2.52 -9.63
C ASN A 58 -12.29 -2.47 -9.52
N PHE A 59 -11.69 -1.36 -9.92
CA PHE A 59 -10.27 -1.08 -9.79
C PHE A 59 -10.02 -0.05 -8.69
N THR A 60 -9.13 -0.37 -7.78
CA THR A 60 -8.62 0.56 -6.76
C THR A 60 -7.10 0.58 -6.77
N LEU A 61 -6.53 1.77 -6.54
CA LEU A 61 -5.10 2.00 -6.50
C LEU A 61 -4.70 2.58 -5.14
N TYR A 62 -3.75 1.94 -4.49
CA TYR A 62 -3.11 2.47 -3.29
C TYR A 62 -1.60 2.57 -3.55
N VAL A 63 -1.15 3.78 -3.87
CA VAL A 63 0.23 4.09 -4.28
C VAL A 63 0.63 3.29 -5.53
N ASP A 64 1.26 2.13 -5.38
CA ASP A 64 1.69 1.18 -6.41
C ASP A 64 0.93 -0.15 -6.37
N ASP A 65 0.12 -0.37 -5.33
CA ASP A 65 -0.68 -1.59 -5.17
C ASP A 65 -2.03 -1.44 -5.89
N MET A 66 -2.22 -2.24 -6.92
CA MET A 66 -3.46 -2.31 -7.71
C MET A 66 -4.32 -3.45 -7.21
N THR A 67 -5.59 -3.17 -6.89
CA THR A 67 -6.56 -4.18 -6.47
C THR A 67 -7.74 -4.19 -7.42
N PHE A 68 -8.13 -5.41 -7.86
CA PHE A 68 -9.26 -5.66 -8.72
C PHE A 68 -10.25 -6.55 -7.97
N SER A 69 -11.49 -6.10 -7.86
CA SER A 69 -12.55 -6.85 -7.15
C SER A 69 -13.82 -6.92 -7.98
N SER A 70 -14.51 -8.05 -7.91
CA SER A 70 -15.80 -8.24 -8.58
C SER A 70 -16.70 -9.10 -7.71
N VAL A 71 -18.00 -8.88 -7.80
CA VAL A 71 -19.03 -9.76 -7.24
C VAL A 71 -19.20 -10.98 -8.13
N GLU A 72 -19.13 -10.77 -9.45
CA GLU A 72 -19.25 -11.83 -10.44
C GLU A 72 -17.89 -12.49 -10.74
N PRO A 73 -17.87 -13.77 -11.08
CA PRO A 73 -16.66 -14.45 -11.51
C PRO A 73 -16.05 -13.80 -12.74
N PHE A 74 -14.76 -13.59 -12.77
CA PHE A 74 -14.00 -13.10 -13.92
C PHE A 74 -12.77 -13.96 -14.18
N SER A 75 -12.11 -13.78 -15.33
CA SER A 75 -10.88 -14.47 -15.67
C SER A 75 -9.64 -13.70 -15.18
N PRO A 76 -8.99 -14.09 -14.04
CA PRO A 76 -7.84 -13.38 -13.53
C PRO A 76 -6.64 -13.39 -14.48
N ASN A 77 -6.46 -14.49 -15.24
CA ASN A 77 -5.34 -14.63 -16.16
C ASN A 77 -5.48 -13.68 -17.35
N ASN A 78 -6.68 -13.56 -17.91
CA ASN A 78 -6.92 -12.66 -19.05
C ASN A 78 -6.79 -11.19 -18.61
N LEU A 79 -7.33 -10.84 -17.44
CA LEU A 79 -7.17 -9.50 -16.88
C LEU A 79 -5.68 -9.19 -16.62
N LYS A 80 -4.94 -10.12 -16.02
CA LYS A 80 -3.49 -9.99 -15.78
C LYS A 80 -2.72 -9.77 -17.08
N GLN A 81 -3.01 -10.54 -18.13
CA GLN A 81 -2.36 -10.37 -19.44
C GLN A 81 -2.62 -8.98 -20.04
N GLY A 82 -3.85 -8.51 -19.99
CA GLY A 82 -4.21 -7.18 -20.46
C GLY A 82 -3.50 -6.07 -19.68
N ILE A 83 -3.44 -6.18 -18.35
CA ILE A 83 -2.71 -5.25 -17.48
C ILE A 83 -1.20 -5.28 -17.81
N ASP A 84 -0.61 -6.45 -18.01
CA ASP A 84 0.80 -6.58 -18.36
C ASP A 84 1.13 -5.90 -19.69
N CYS A 85 0.27 -6.02 -20.70
CA CYS A 85 0.40 -5.31 -21.97
C CYS A 85 0.39 -3.78 -21.76
N ILE A 86 -0.54 -3.27 -20.96
CA ILE A 86 -0.62 -1.83 -20.67
C ILE A 86 0.64 -1.38 -19.91
N LEU A 87 1.04 -2.07 -18.85
CA LEU A 87 2.22 -1.72 -18.08
C LEU A 87 3.48 -1.66 -18.96
N ARG A 88 3.69 -2.65 -19.82
CA ARG A 88 4.82 -2.69 -20.76
C ARG A 88 4.82 -1.53 -21.77
N LYS A 89 3.65 -1.12 -22.25
CA LYS A 89 3.49 0.06 -23.11
C LYS A 89 4.04 1.33 -22.44
N TYR A 90 3.92 1.43 -21.12
CA TYR A 90 4.43 2.55 -20.31
C TYR A 90 5.82 2.30 -19.70
N GLY A 91 6.51 1.24 -20.09
CA GLY A 91 7.86 0.92 -19.61
C GLY A 91 7.93 0.25 -18.24
N HIS A 92 6.79 -0.19 -17.69
CA HIS A 92 6.71 -0.86 -16.41
C HIS A 92 6.60 -2.38 -16.51
N ARG A 93 6.97 -3.07 -15.45
CA ARG A 93 6.82 -4.52 -15.29
C ARG A 93 6.31 -4.85 -13.91
N PRO A 94 5.25 -5.66 -13.78
CA PRO A 94 4.75 -6.07 -12.47
C PRO A 94 5.75 -7.05 -11.81
N LYS A 95 5.80 -7.02 -10.48
CA LYS A 95 6.50 -8.05 -9.72
C LYS A 95 5.59 -9.26 -9.58
N TYR A 96 5.67 -10.20 -10.51
CA TYR A 96 4.76 -11.35 -10.61
C TYR A 96 4.66 -12.19 -9.34
N SER A 97 5.75 -12.29 -8.54
CA SER A 97 5.74 -13.01 -7.26
C SER A 97 4.82 -12.37 -6.20
N LYS A 98 4.41 -11.12 -6.39
CA LYS A 98 3.47 -10.40 -5.51
C LYS A 98 2.02 -10.46 -6.00
N VAL A 99 1.78 -10.89 -7.24
CA VAL A 99 0.42 -10.99 -7.78
C VAL A 99 -0.30 -12.13 -7.10
N LYS A 100 -1.44 -11.82 -6.50
CA LYS A 100 -2.27 -12.79 -5.78
C LYS A 100 -3.68 -12.77 -6.33
N TYR A 101 -4.33 -13.91 -6.28
CA TYR A 101 -5.74 -14.08 -6.56
C TYR A 101 -6.41 -14.71 -5.34
N TYR A 102 -7.57 -14.21 -4.99
CA TYR A 102 -8.37 -14.71 -3.89
C TYR A 102 -9.78 -15.04 -4.38
N GLY A 103 -10.25 -16.23 -4.06
CA GLY A 103 -11.63 -16.65 -4.28
C GLY A 103 -12.61 -15.94 -3.33
N ALA A 104 -13.90 -16.12 -3.58
CA ALA A 104 -14.95 -15.47 -2.78
C ALA A 104 -14.87 -15.84 -1.29
N LYS A 105 -14.52 -17.10 -0.97
CA LYS A 105 -14.46 -17.62 0.40
C LYS A 105 -13.09 -17.48 1.07
N ASP A 106 -12.08 -16.96 0.36
CA ASP A 106 -10.73 -16.85 0.89
C ASP A 106 -10.59 -15.65 1.82
N PHE A 107 -9.66 -15.76 2.78
CA PHE A 107 -9.15 -14.61 3.51
C PHE A 107 -8.23 -13.80 2.61
N LYS A 108 -8.58 -12.55 2.37
CA LYS A 108 -7.90 -11.68 1.42
C LYS A 108 -7.00 -10.69 2.16
N ILE A 109 -5.70 -10.72 1.89
CA ILE A 109 -4.76 -9.73 2.46
C ILE A 109 -4.63 -8.57 1.47
N ILE A 110 -5.18 -7.41 1.82
CA ILE A 110 -5.19 -6.21 0.98
C ILE A 110 -4.63 -5.06 1.80
N THR A 111 -3.58 -4.40 1.29
CA THR A 111 -2.92 -3.23 1.93
C THR A 111 -2.69 -3.36 3.44
N GLY A 112 -2.27 -4.56 3.89
CA GLY A 112 -1.94 -4.80 5.29
C GLY A 112 -3.12 -5.14 6.20
N THR A 113 -4.33 -5.33 5.63
CA THR A 113 -5.55 -5.73 6.35
C THR A 113 -6.06 -7.05 5.80
N VAL A 114 -6.67 -7.88 6.64
CA VAL A 114 -7.34 -9.12 6.21
C VAL A 114 -8.83 -8.85 6.06
N VAL A 115 -9.36 -9.17 4.86
CA VAL A 115 -10.81 -9.20 4.60
C VAL A 115 -11.26 -10.65 4.69
N THR A 116 -12.22 -10.95 5.56
CA THR A 116 -12.76 -12.29 5.74
C THR A 116 -13.77 -12.64 4.64
N ALA A 117 -14.19 -13.92 4.59
CA ALA A 117 -15.26 -14.35 3.70
C ALA A 117 -16.60 -13.60 3.91
N ASN A 118 -16.83 -13.11 5.12
CA ASN A 118 -18.02 -12.34 5.49
C ASN A 118 -17.86 -10.82 5.26
N ASN A 119 -16.80 -10.41 4.53
CA ASN A 119 -16.44 -9.02 4.27
C ASN A 119 -16.18 -8.17 5.54
N THR A 120 -15.77 -8.80 6.64
CA THR A 120 -15.30 -8.11 7.84
C THR A 120 -13.79 -7.89 7.77
N LEU A 121 -13.33 -6.77 8.33
CA LEU A 121 -11.92 -6.47 8.43
C LEU A 121 -11.35 -7.09 9.72
N VAL A 122 -10.19 -7.73 9.61
CA VAL A 122 -9.51 -8.37 10.75
C VAL A 122 -8.03 -8.02 10.74
N VAL A 123 -7.48 -7.82 11.93
CA VAL A 123 -6.05 -7.55 12.12
C VAL A 123 -5.22 -8.77 11.67
N PRO A 124 -4.24 -8.59 10.77
CA PRO A 124 -3.39 -9.69 10.31
C PRO A 124 -2.64 -10.35 11.47
N ASN A 125 -2.53 -11.68 11.45
CA ASN A 125 -1.81 -12.45 12.48
C ASN A 125 -0.36 -11.96 12.69
N GLY A 126 0.31 -11.52 11.62
CA GLY A 126 1.66 -10.96 11.71
C GLY A 126 1.73 -9.67 12.54
N LEU A 127 0.71 -8.81 12.47
CA LEU A 127 0.63 -7.61 13.31
C LEU A 127 0.28 -7.98 14.75
N GLN A 128 -0.69 -8.89 14.96
CA GLN A 128 -1.05 -9.39 16.30
C GLN A 128 0.17 -9.97 17.01
N LYS A 129 0.93 -10.84 16.32
CA LYS A 129 2.16 -11.43 16.87
C LYS A 129 3.18 -10.35 17.24
N LYS A 130 3.44 -9.37 16.37
CA LYS A 130 4.38 -8.27 16.66
C LYS A 130 3.95 -7.43 17.87
N ILE A 131 2.66 -7.22 18.08
CA ILE A 131 2.13 -6.54 19.27
C ILE A 131 2.43 -7.36 20.50
N TYR A 132 2.08 -8.64 20.47
CA TYR A 132 2.28 -9.55 21.60
C TYR A 132 3.76 -9.70 21.97
N ASP A 133 4.63 -9.96 21.00
CA ASP A 133 6.08 -10.11 21.21
C ASP A 133 6.66 -8.83 21.82
N THR A 134 6.30 -7.65 21.30
CA THR A 134 6.77 -6.36 21.84
C THR A 134 6.27 -6.11 23.27
N PHE A 135 5.04 -6.49 23.57
CA PHE A 135 4.47 -6.38 24.90
C PHE A 135 5.21 -7.29 25.91
N GLN A 136 5.52 -8.52 25.51
CA GLN A 136 6.32 -9.44 26.33
C GLN A 136 7.73 -8.90 26.57
N ASP A 137 8.40 -8.36 25.53
CA ASP A 137 9.70 -7.72 25.67
C ASP A 137 9.66 -6.59 26.72
N ILE A 138 8.64 -5.72 26.67
CA ILE A 138 8.50 -4.61 27.62
C ILE A 138 8.29 -5.13 29.04
N LYS A 139 7.50 -6.19 29.23
CA LYS A 139 7.34 -6.84 30.56
C LYS A 139 8.66 -7.37 31.11
N MET A 140 9.48 -7.99 30.26
CA MET A 140 10.80 -8.48 30.67
C MET A 140 11.76 -7.35 31.06
N PHE A 141 11.63 -6.17 30.44
CA PHE A 141 12.45 -5.00 30.80
C PHE A 141 12.09 -4.39 32.14
N THR A 142 10.87 -4.60 32.65
CA THR A 142 10.51 -4.17 34.03
C THR A 142 11.15 -5.03 35.09
N CYS A 143 11.61 -6.24 34.74
CA CYS A 143 12.28 -7.17 35.64
C CYS A 143 13.82 -7.10 35.58
N ASN A 144 14.41 -6.44 34.55
CA ASN A 144 15.86 -6.33 34.34
C ASN A 144 16.31 -4.87 34.34
N GLU A 145 17.17 -4.49 35.28
CA GLU A 145 17.70 -3.12 35.45
C GLU A 145 18.69 -2.67 34.36
N VAL A 146 19.10 -3.55 33.44
CA VAL A 146 20.23 -3.32 32.50
C VAL A 146 19.84 -2.61 31.21
N VAL A 147 18.54 -2.40 30.93
CA VAL A 147 18.07 -1.82 29.66
C VAL A 147 18.02 -0.29 29.72
N SER A 148 18.61 0.38 28.73
CA SER A 148 18.63 1.85 28.67
C SER A 148 17.22 2.46 28.63
N SER A 149 17.04 3.62 29.28
CA SER A 149 15.77 4.38 29.28
C SER A 149 15.30 4.73 27.85
N SER A 150 16.24 5.01 26.95
CA SER A 150 15.96 5.31 25.54
C SER A 150 15.33 4.11 24.80
N GLU A 151 15.87 2.91 25.00
CA GLU A 151 15.38 1.70 24.35
C GLU A 151 13.98 1.30 24.84
N LYS A 152 13.72 1.45 26.15
CA LYS A 152 12.37 1.26 26.72
C LYS A 152 11.35 2.21 26.07
N THR A 153 11.69 3.49 25.98
CA THR A 153 10.81 4.51 25.38
C THR A 153 10.51 4.21 23.91
N GLN A 154 11.51 3.78 23.16
CA GLN A 154 11.35 3.43 21.73
C GLN A 154 10.41 2.22 21.56
N LYS A 155 10.57 1.16 22.35
CA LYS A 155 9.69 -0.03 22.28
C LYS A 155 8.26 0.30 22.69
N VAL A 156 8.05 1.11 23.73
CA VAL A 156 6.72 1.56 24.16
C VAL A 156 6.04 2.39 23.05
N SER A 157 6.77 3.30 22.42
CA SER A 157 6.26 4.08 21.31
C SER A 157 5.88 3.18 20.12
N ALA A 158 6.72 2.21 19.78
CA ALA A 158 6.44 1.23 18.73
C ALA A 158 5.20 0.37 19.04
N LEU A 159 5.04 -0.07 20.30
CA LEU A 159 3.86 -0.81 20.73
C LEU A 159 2.58 0.01 20.59
N LYS A 160 2.59 1.25 21.08
CA LYS A 160 1.45 2.17 20.93
C LYS A 160 1.04 2.37 19.47
N GLY A 161 2.00 2.60 18.57
CA GLY A 161 1.73 2.74 17.13
C GLY A 161 1.13 1.48 16.50
N ARG A 162 1.62 0.29 16.89
CA ARG A 162 1.08 -0.99 16.41
C ARG A 162 -0.33 -1.25 16.91
N ILE A 163 -0.62 -0.97 18.18
CA ILE A 163 -1.97 -1.08 18.77
C ILE A 163 -2.92 -0.11 18.07
N GLN A 164 -2.50 1.13 17.84
CA GLN A 164 -3.33 2.10 17.11
C GLN A 164 -3.62 1.62 15.69
N ALA A 165 -2.64 1.07 14.98
CA ALA A 165 -2.85 0.49 13.66
C ALA A 165 -3.83 -0.69 13.69
N ALA A 166 -3.78 -1.54 14.72
CA ALA A 166 -4.72 -2.64 14.90
C ALA A 166 -6.14 -2.13 15.20
N ARG A 167 -6.29 -1.12 16.04
CA ARG A 167 -7.59 -0.51 16.39
C ARG A 167 -8.24 0.21 15.20
N ASN A 168 -7.46 0.72 14.27
CA ASN A 168 -7.99 1.29 13.03
C ASN A 168 -8.62 0.21 12.12
N ILE A 169 -8.26 -1.07 12.30
CA ILE A 169 -8.82 -2.22 11.57
C ILE A 169 -9.97 -2.86 12.35
N GLU A 170 -9.77 -3.15 13.64
CA GLU A 170 -10.75 -3.74 14.56
C GLU A 170 -10.86 -2.84 15.79
N GLU A 171 -11.96 -2.11 15.91
CA GLU A 171 -12.24 -1.25 17.05
C GLU A 171 -12.23 -2.06 18.35
N GLY A 172 -11.61 -1.50 19.40
CA GLY A 172 -11.48 -2.17 20.70
C GLY A 172 -10.44 -3.29 20.78
N LYS A 173 -9.78 -3.67 19.69
CA LYS A 173 -8.74 -4.70 19.73
C LYS A 173 -7.58 -4.28 20.62
N PHE A 174 -7.11 -5.21 21.46
CA PHE A 174 -6.03 -4.98 22.44
C PHE A 174 -6.35 -3.90 23.49
N SER A 175 -7.61 -3.80 23.95
CA SER A 175 -8.03 -2.88 25.01
C SER A 175 -7.38 -3.21 26.37
N GLU A 176 -6.93 -4.46 26.55
CA GLU A 176 -6.30 -4.95 27.80
C GLU A 176 -4.77 -4.76 27.83
N ILE A 177 -4.15 -4.26 26.75
CA ILE A 177 -2.73 -3.93 26.63
C ILE A 177 -2.56 -2.42 26.63
#